data_5d1fb460363d8c3979c0be7146d7798f
#
_entry.id   5d1fb460363d8c3979c0be7146d7798f
#
_cell.length_a   1.000
_cell.length_b   1.000
_cell.length_c   1.000
_cell.angle_alpha   90.00
_cell.angle_beta   90.00
_cell.angle_gamma   90.00
#
_symmetry.space_group_name_H-M   'P 1'
#
loop_
_entity.id
_entity.type
_entity.pdbx_description
1 polymer ?
#
loop_
_entity_poly.entity_id
_entity_poly.type
_entity_poly.pdbx_seq_one_letter_code
_entity_poly.pdbx_strand_id
1 'polypeptide(L)'
;MAKALKAIDEFDKKILEIIQMDNHLPTREIAERVNLSLPAVAKRLQRLKASGYIIHNKSILSPGLLGINNTIIVNVSVENEAVEELDEIRDRFLKCPQIQHCFYVTGDIDFVLILAVKDMQEYERLTRELFFEGGNVRRFRTYVAMDRVKSSQDLYLSNIETN
;
A
#
# COMPACT_ATOMS: atom_id res chain seq x y z
N MET A 1 -13.69 -17.57 -5.02
CA MET A 1 -13.20 -18.20 -6.27
C MET A 1 -12.06 -17.36 -6.82
N ALA A 2 -10.84 -17.84 -6.80
CA ALA A 2 -9.71 -17.16 -7.41
C ALA A 2 -9.95 -17.09 -8.92
N LYS A 3 -10.13 -15.88 -9.44
CA LYS A 3 -10.20 -15.62 -10.88
C LYS A 3 -8.87 -16.09 -11.46
N ALA A 4 -8.87 -17.06 -12.37
CA ALA A 4 -7.64 -17.51 -13.02
C ALA A 4 -6.92 -16.28 -13.56
N LEU A 5 -5.74 -15.99 -13.01
CA LEU A 5 -4.90 -14.87 -13.42
C LEU A 5 -4.58 -15.09 -14.89
N LYS A 6 -5.05 -14.19 -15.75
CA LYS A 6 -4.73 -14.23 -17.17
C LYS A 6 -3.25 -13.89 -17.28
N ALA A 7 -2.43 -14.86 -17.67
CA ALA A 7 -0.98 -14.71 -17.76
C ALA A 7 -0.57 -13.43 -18.49
N ILE A 8 0.47 -12.77 -17.98
CA ILE A 8 1.12 -11.62 -18.62
C ILE A 8 2.32 -12.10 -19.43
N ASP A 9 2.60 -11.38 -20.51
CA ASP A 9 3.80 -11.61 -21.33
C ASP A 9 4.91 -10.59 -21.04
N GLU A 10 6.07 -10.74 -21.64
CA GLU A 10 7.22 -9.83 -21.47
C GLU A 10 6.91 -8.38 -21.86
N PHE A 11 6.01 -8.15 -22.82
CA PHE A 11 5.59 -6.79 -23.17
C PHE A 11 4.70 -6.18 -22.08
N ASP A 12 3.80 -6.96 -21.51
CA ASP A 12 2.96 -6.52 -20.39
C ASP A 12 3.82 -6.14 -19.18
N LYS A 13 4.82 -6.96 -18.86
CA LYS A 13 5.77 -6.72 -17.78
C LYS A 13 6.53 -5.40 -17.99
N LYS A 14 7.10 -5.18 -19.17
CA LYS A 14 7.77 -3.92 -19.50
C LYS A 14 6.83 -2.71 -19.39
N ILE A 15 5.58 -2.85 -19.85
CA ILE A 15 4.58 -1.79 -19.72
C ILE A 15 4.32 -1.50 -18.23
N LEU A 16 4.14 -2.53 -17.39
CA LEU A 16 3.93 -2.38 -15.95
C LEU A 16 5.14 -1.72 -15.26
N GLU A 17 6.37 -2.08 -15.62
CA GLU A 17 7.59 -1.44 -15.13
C GLU A 17 7.65 0.06 -15.45
N ILE A 18 7.27 0.43 -16.67
CA ILE A 18 7.25 1.83 -17.09
C ILE A 18 6.21 2.64 -16.31
N ILE A 19 4.97 2.14 -16.23
CA ILE A 19 3.87 2.90 -15.63
C ILE A 19 3.92 2.96 -14.11
N GLN A 20 4.59 2.02 -13.42
CA GLN A 20 4.79 2.15 -11.97
C GLN A 20 5.84 3.22 -11.64
N MET A 21 6.76 3.52 -12.55
CA MET A 21 7.74 4.60 -12.38
C MET A 21 7.13 5.96 -12.75
N ASP A 22 6.37 6.02 -13.84
CA ASP A 22 5.67 7.23 -14.27
C ASP A 22 4.38 6.89 -15.01
N ASN A 23 3.24 7.05 -14.32
CA ASN A 23 1.92 6.78 -14.88
C ASN A 23 1.35 7.94 -15.74
N HIS A 24 2.05 9.07 -15.83
CA HIS A 24 1.68 10.21 -16.66
C HIS A 24 2.25 10.13 -18.08
N LEU A 25 3.14 9.17 -18.36
CA LEU A 25 3.70 9.00 -19.69
C LEU A 25 2.60 8.78 -20.73
N PRO A 26 2.64 9.55 -21.85
CA PRO A 26 1.73 9.32 -22.96
C PRO A 26 1.84 7.89 -23.49
N THR A 27 0.71 7.28 -23.85
CA THR A 27 0.71 5.90 -24.40
C THR A 27 1.63 5.75 -25.62
N ARG A 28 1.82 6.82 -26.40
CA ARG A 28 2.75 6.85 -27.53
C ARG A 28 4.18 6.63 -27.08
N GLU A 29 4.62 7.30 -26.02
CA GLU A 29 5.96 7.15 -25.50
C GLU A 29 6.19 5.76 -24.90
N ILE A 30 5.18 5.19 -24.21
CA ILE A 30 5.23 3.79 -23.76
C ILE A 30 5.40 2.86 -24.96
N ALA A 31 4.65 3.09 -26.06
CA ALA A 31 4.70 2.28 -27.26
C ALA A 31 6.09 2.28 -27.91
N GLU A 32 6.72 3.44 -27.98
CA GLU A 32 8.11 3.60 -28.47
C GLU A 32 9.11 2.83 -27.59
N ARG A 33 8.99 2.92 -26.25
CA ARG A 33 9.89 2.24 -25.29
C ARG A 33 9.79 0.71 -25.33
N VAL A 34 8.60 0.17 -25.62
CA VAL A 34 8.37 -1.28 -25.67
C VAL A 34 8.41 -1.84 -27.10
N ASN A 35 8.66 -1.02 -28.12
CA ASN A 35 8.65 -1.40 -29.55
C ASN A 35 7.33 -2.04 -30.01
N LEU A 36 6.20 -1.45 -29.61
CA LEU A 36 4.86 -1.86 -30.06
C LEU A 36 4.11 -0.69 -30.72
N SER A 37 3.07 -1.01 -31.48
CA SER A 37 2.17 0.03 -32.00
C SER A 37 1.33 0.65 -30.88
N LEU A 38 0.96 1.92 -31.04
CA LEU A 38 0.08 2.64 -30.11
C LEU A 38 -1.23 1.88 -29.79
N PRO A 39 -1.98 1.34 -30.78
CA PRO A 39 -3.18 0.55 -30.50
C PRO A 39 -2.90 -0.72 -29.69
N ALA A 40 -1.75 -1.37 -29.93
CA ALA A 40 -1.37 -2.58 -29.19
C ALA A 40 -1.15 -2.28 -27.72
N VAL A 41 -0.41 -1.19 -27.39
CA VAL A 41 -0.19 -0.77 -26.01
C VAL A 41 -1.48 -0.31 -25.34
N ALA A 42 -2.33 0.47 -26.02
CA ALA A 42 -3.63 0.89 -25.49
C ALA A 42 -4.52 -0.31 -25.11
N LYS A 43 -4.59 -1.33 -25.98
CA LYS A 43 -5.33 -2.57 -25.71
C LYS A 43 -4.77 -3.35 -24.51
N ARG A 44 -3.43 -3.42 -24.39
CA ARG A 44 -2.76 -4.07 -23.25
C ARG A 44 -3.04 -3.34 -21.94
N LEU A 45 -2.90 -2.02 -21.90
CA LEU A 45 -3.20 -1.20 -20.72
C LEU A 45 -4.66 -1.37 -20.27
N GLN A 46 -5.61 -1.37 -21.22
CA GLN A 46 -7.02 -1.62 -20.91
C GLN A 46 -7.21 -3.02 -20.31
N ARG A 47 -6.58 -4.04 -20.90
CA ARG A 47 -6.63 -5.41 -20.37
C ARG A 47 -6.03 -5.53 -18.99
N LEU A 48 -4.84 -4.95 -18.75
CA LEU A 48 -4.16 -4.99 -17.46
C LEU A 48 -4.98 -4.32 -16.35
N LYS A 49 -5.64 -3.21 -16.65
CA LYS A 49 -6.61 -2.57 -15.74
C LYS A 49 -7.83 -3.47 -15.49
N ALA A 50 -8.45 -3.98 -16.53
CA ALA A 50 -9.64 -4.83 -16.41
C ALA A 50 -9.37 -6.16 -15.69
N SER A 51 -8.14 -6.67 -15.77
CA SER A 51 -7.72 -7.91 -15.10
C SER A 51 -7.21 -7.67 -13.67
N GLY A 52 -7.12 -6.41 -13.20
CA GLY A 52 -6.71 -6.07 -11.85
C GLY A 52 -5.20 -6.05 -11.60
N TYR A 53 -4.36 -6.15 -12.65
CA TYR A 53 -2.92 -5.93 -12.52
C TYR A 53 -2.57 -4.49 -12.17
N ILE A 54 -3.37 -3.54 -12.64
CA ILE A 54 -3.30 -2.13 -12.27
C ILE A 54 -4.52 -1.85 -11.39
N ILE A 55 -4.30 -1.65 -10.10
CA ILE A 55 -5.35 -1.43 -9.10
C ILE A 55 -5.78 0.03 -9.09
N HIS A 56 -4.79 0.94 -9.01
CA HIS A 56 -5.02 2.38 -8.92
C HIS A 56 -3.91 3.16 -9.62
N ASN A 57 -4.26 4.36 -10.07
CA ASN A 57 -3.29 5.41 -10.41
C ASN A 57 -3.37 6.47 -9.31
N LYS A 58 -2.26 6.70 -8.60
CA LYS A 58 -2.19 7.66 -7.50
C LYS A 58 -1.06 8.64 -7.73
N SER A 59 -1.25 9.89 -7.33
CA SER A 59 -0.16 10.84 -7.17
C SER A 59 0.53 10.63 -5.84
N ILE A 60 1.85 10.62 -5.83
CA ILE A 60 2.64 10.59 -4.60
C ILE A 60 2.85 12.04 -4.17
N LEU A 61 2.36 12.37 -2.98
CA LEU A 61 2.45 13.71 -2.41
C LEU A 61 3.70 13.82 -1.54
N SER A 62 4.26 15.03 -1.45
CA SER A 62 5.36 15.33 -0.53
C SER A 62 4.82 15.57 0.88
N PRO A 63 5.03 14.65 1.84
CA PRO A 63 4.49 14.81 3.18
C PRO A 63 5.07 16.03 3.90
N GLY A 64 6.37 16.30 3.70
CA GLY A 64 7.04 17.44 4.31
C GLY A 64 6.47 18.78 3.88
N LEU A 65 6.13 18.96 2.58
CA LEU A 65 5.49 20.17 2.08
C LEU A 65 4.06 20.34 2.59
N LEU A 66 3.40 19.24 2.98
CA LEU A 66 2.06 19.23 3.55
C LEU A 66 2.05 19.29 5.08
N GLY A 67 3.22 19.39 5.72
CA GLY A 67 3.34 19.43 7.17
C GLY A 67 3.10 18.09 7.87
N ILE A 68 3.07 16.97 7.13
CA ILE A 68 2.92 15.61 7.67
C ILE A 68 4.33 15.02 7.86
N ASN A 69 5.00 15.41 8.95
CA ASN A 69 6.43 15.18 9.10
C ASN A 69 6.78 13.87 9.81
N ASN A 70 5.84 13.27 10.53
CA ASN A 70 6.14 12.11 11.35
C ASN A 70 5.57 10.83 10.73
N THR A 71 6.46 9.85 10.53
CA THR A 71 6.08 8.47 10.25
C THR A 71 6.20 7.68 11.53
N ILE A 72 5.10 7.07 11.94
CA ILE A 72 5.01 6.28 13.16
C ILE A 72 4.77 4.82 12.77
N ILE A 73 5.59 3.93 13.33
CA ILE A 73 5.40 2.48 13.18
C ILE A 73 4.89 1.96 14.52
N VAL A 74 3.78 1.23 14.50
CA VAL A 74 3.17 0.68 15.71
C VAL A 74 3.00 -0.81 15.58
N ASN A 75 3.59 -1.54 16.51
CA ASN A 75 3.36 -2.96 16.70
C ASN A 75 2.24 -3.13 17.72
N VAL A 76 1.19 -3.85 17.35
CA VAL A 76 0.00 -4.08 18.21
C VAL A 76 -0.14 -5.54 18.52
N SER A 77 -0.39 -5.87 19.80
CA SER A 77 -0.80 -7.21 20.24
C SER A 77 -2.22 -7.12 20.79
N VAL A 78 -3.09 -8.03 20.35
CA VAL A 78 -4.48 -8.10 20.81
C VAL A 78 -4.62 -8.95 22.08
N GLU A 79 -5.71 -8.75 22.80
CA GLU A 79 -6.05 -9.54 23.97
C GLU A 79 -6.77 -10.84 23.57
N ASN A 80 -7.67 -10.73 22.59
CA ASN A 80 -8.50 -11.84 22.13
C ASN A 80 -8.40 -11.96 20.60
N GLU A 81 -8.11 -13.19 20.13
CA GLU A 81 -7.98 -13.53 18.71
C GLU A 81 -9.28 -14.09 18.10
N ALA A 82 -10.42 -13.97 18.81
CA ALA A 82 -11.71 -14.33 18.24
C ALA A 82 -11.97 -13.54 16.95
N VAL A 83 -12.59 -14.18 15.95
CA VAL A 83 -12.75 -13.60 14.60
C VAL A 83 -13.50 -12.28 14.66
N GLU A 84 -14.55 -12.20 15.46
CA GLU A 84 -15.40 -11.02 15.63
C GLU A 84 -14.57 -9.84 16.19
N GLU A 85 -13.76 -10.10 17.19
CA GLU A 85 -12.88 -9.11 17.83
C GLU A 85 -11.77 -8.62 16.88
N LEU A 86 -11.22 -9.54 16.06
CA LEU A 86 -10.24 -9.20 15.04
C LEU A 86 -10.85 -8.36 13.92
N ASP A 87 -12.09 -8.64 13.53
CA ASP A 87 -12.77 -7.87 12.49
C ASP A 87 -13.13 -6.46 12.98
N GLU A 88 -13.54 -6.30 14.24
CA GLU A 88 -13.78 -4.98 14.83
C GLU A 88 -12.51 -4.10 14.87
N ILE A 89 -11.37 -4.69 15.28
CA ILE A 89 -10.10 -3.93 15.33
C ILE A 89 -9.60 -3.60 13.92
N ARG A 90 -9.75 -4.50 12.95
CA ARG A 90 -9.44 -4.26 11.54
C ARG A 90 -10.27 -3.11 10.97
N ASP A 91 -11.57 -3.13 11.23
CA ASP A 91 -12.49 -2.08 10.78
C ASP A 91 -12.12 -0.71 11.35
N ARG A 92 -11.69 -0.67 12.61
CA ARG A 92 -11.21 0.55 13.26
C ARG A 92 -9.95 1.08 12.58
N PHE A 93 -8.98 0.21 12.32
CA PHE A 93 -7.75 0.60 11.63
C PHE A 93 -8.00 1.06 10.19
N LEU A 94 -8.91 0.39 9.47
CA LEU A 94 -9.30 0.77 8.11
C LEU A 94 -9.98 2.13 8.02
N LYS A 95 -10.72 2.54 9.06
CA LYS A 95 -11.42 3.83 9.11
C LYS A 95 -10.50 5.00 9.49
N CYS A 96 -9.28 4.74 9.99
CA CYS A 96 -8.33 5.78 10.38
C CYS A 96 -7.51 6.24 9.16
N PRO A 97 -7.72 7.46 8.65
CA PRO A 97 -7.04 7.93 7.44
C PRO A 97 -5.53 8.17 7.62
N GLN A 98 -5.05 8.32 8.86
CA GLN A 98 -3.63 8.46 9.16
C GLN A 98 -2.88 7.13 9.05
N ILE A 99 -3.57 5.99 9.10
CA ILE A 99 -2.97 4.68 8.89
C ILE A 99 -2.77 4.49 7.38
N GLN A 100 -1.53 4.54 6.93
CA GLN A 100 -1.15 4.31 5.54
C GLN A 100 -1.06 2.82 5.21
N HIS A 101 -0.56 2.02 6.17
CA HIS A 101 -0.44 0.57 6.04
C HIS A 101 -0.88 -0.12 7.32
N CYS A 102 -1.61 -1.21 7.17
CA CYS A 102 -2.02 -2.10 8.25
C CYS A 102 -1.76 -3.54 7.78
N PHE A 103 -0.88 -4.23 8.48
CA PHE A 103 -0.57 -5.64 8.21
C PHE A 103 -1.00 -6.48 9.40
N TYR A 104 -1.79 -7.53 9.17
CA TYR A 104 -1.96 -8.62 10.11
C TYR A 104 -0.81 -9.59 9.90
N VAL A 105 -0.06 -9.88 10.93
CA VAL A 105 1.21 -10.61 10.85
C VAL A 105 1.23 -11.84 11.75
N THR A 106 2.12 -12.77 11.47
CA THR A 106 2.42 -13.90 12.33
C THR A 106 3.62 -13.58 13.22
N GLY A 107 3.68 -14.11 14.44
CA GLY A 107 4.79 -13.93 15.38
C GLY A 107 4.35 -13.36 16.72
N ASP A 108 5.21 -12.61 17.39
CA ASP A 108 4.98 -12.11 18.76
C ASP A 108 3.98 -10.93 18.83
N ILE A 109 3.53 -10.45 17.71
CA ILE A 109 2.59 -9.34 17.55
C ILE A 109 1.56 -9.70 16.50
N ASP A 110 0.40 -9.03 16.53
CA ASP A 110 -0.71 -9.34 15.62
C ASP A 110 -0.80 -8.35 14.46
N PHE A 111 -0.52 -7.07 14.72
CA PHE A 111 -0.58 -6.05 13.67
C PHE A 111 0.66 -5.16 13.66
N VAL A 112 1.04 -4.76 12.45
CA VAL A 112 1.98 -3.67 12.19
C VAL A 112 1.25 -2.56 11.46
N LEU A 113 1.23 -1.37 12.06
CA LEU A 113 0.64 -0.18 11.49
C LEU A 113 1.74 0.81 11.11
N ILE A 114 1.57 1.48 9.97
CA ILE A 114 2.39 2.63 9.58
C ILE A 114 1.45 3.82 9.45
N LEU A 115 1.68 4.84 10.28
CA LEU A 115 0.89 6.06 10.31
C LEU A 115 1.72 7.24 9.80
N ALA A 116 1.03 8.17 9.17
CA ALA A 116 1.59 9.49 8.84
C ALA A 116 0.80 10.54 9.60
N VAL A 117 1.49 11.28 10.46
CA VAL A 117 0.88 12.30 11.33
C VAL A 117 1.65 13.61 11.25
N LYS A 118 0.96 14.70 11.51
CA LYS A 118 1.52 16.04 11.52
C LYS A 118 2.51 16.20 12.67
N ASP A 119 2.08 15.83 13.88
CA ASP A 119 2.84 16.01 15.11
C ASP A 119 2.51 14.90 16.13
N MET A 120 3.24 14.90 17.25
CA MET A 120 3.04 13.91 18.31
C MET A 120 1.74 14.12 19.09
N GLN A 121 1.15 15.32 19.05
CA GLN A 121 -0.13 15.58 19.71
C GLN A 121 -1.28 14.90 18.90
N GLU A 122 -1.21 14.94 17.57
CA GLU A 122 -2.13 14.18 16.74
C GLU A 122 -1.99 12.68 17.02
N TYR A 123 -0.76 12.17 17.08
CA TYR A 123 -0.51 10.77 17.40
C TYR A 123 -1.08 10.38 18.78
N GLU A 124 -0.89 11.21 19.80
CA GLU A 124 -1.45 10.96 21.13
C GLU A 124 -2.97 10.82 21.12
N ARG A 125 -3.68 11.69 20.38
CA ARG A 125 -5.14 11.55 20.22
C ARG A 125 -5.52 10.22 19.55
N LEU A 126 -4.82 9.87 18.47
CA LEU A 126 -5.04 8.61 17.76
C LEU A 126 -4.79 7.39 18.63
N THR A 127 -3.80 7.42 19.53
CA THR A 127 -3.56 6.28 20.44
C THR A 127 -4.75 6.04 21.37
N ARG A 128 -5.43 7.08 21.82
CA ARG A 128 -6.64 6.95 22.65
C ARG A 128 -7.76 6.28 21.87
N GLU A 129 -8.07 6.79 20.70
CA GLU A 129 -9.14 6.29 19.85
C GLU A 129 -8.89 4.85 19.37
N LEU A 130 -7.66 4.57 18.93
CA LEU A 130 -7.32 3.31 18.30
C LEU A 130 -7.05 2.18 19.28
N PHE A 131 -6.42 2.50 20.44
CA PHE A 131 -5.85 1.46 21.31
C PHE A 131 -6.46 1.42 22.70
N PHE A 132 -6.97 2.53 23.22
CA PHE A 132 -7.55 2.56 24.57
C PHE A 132 -9.08 2.48 24.59
N GLU A 133 -9.75 3.25 23.74
CA GLU A 133 -11.22 3.31 23.76
C GLU A 133 -11.89 2.12 23.08
N GLY A 134 -11.21 1.50 22.14
CA GLY A 134 -11.79 0.47 21.29
C GLY A 134 -11.75 -0.95 21.85
N GLY A 135 -11.12 -1.20 23.01
CA GLY A 135 -10.94 -2.55 23.53
C GLY A 135 -10.02 -3.44 22.66
N ASN A 136 -9.80 -4.66 23.09
CA ASN A 136 -9.05 -5.73 22.41
C ASN A 136 -7.59 -5.41 22.05
N VAL A 137 -6.99 -4.35 22.60
CA VAL A 137 -5.56 -4.10 22.50
C VAL A 137 -4.88 -4.39 23.83
N ARG A 138 -4.11 -5.48 23.89
CA ARG A 138 -3.35 -5.85 25.07
C ARG A 138 -2.13 -4.96 25.26
N ARG A 139 -1.43 -4.68 24.17
CA ARG A 139 -0.19 -3.90 24.17
C ARG A 139 0.09 -3.32 22.80
N PHE A 140 0.66 -2.12 22.78
CA PHE A 140 1.27 -1.59 21.56
C PHE A 140 2.66 -1.02 21.85
N ARG A 141 3.51 -1.01 20.82
CA ARG A 141 4.84 -0.40 20.87
C ARG A 141 4.97 0.57 19.70
N THR A 142 5.37 1.77 20.01
CA THR A 142 5.53 2.87 19.06
C THR A 142 6.99 3.09 18.73
N TYR A 143 7.27 3.24 17.44
CA TYR A 143 8.55 3.65 16.91
C TYR A 143 8.35 4.88 16.04
N VAL A 144 9.07 5.95 16.32
CA VAL A 144 9.07 7.15 15.50
C VAL A 144 10.21 7.02 14.50
N ALA A 145 9.90 7.04 13.19
CA ALA A 145 10.93 6.99 12.17
C ALA A 145 11.75 8.30 12.20
N MET A 146 13.05 8.19 12.35
CA MET A 146 13.93 9.34 12.30
C MET A 146 14.14 9.85 10.87
N ASP A 147 14.09 8.95 9.90
CA ASP A 147 14.24 9.25 8.49
C ASP A 147 13.44 8.24 7.63
N ARG A 148 12.99 8.67 6.46
CA ARG A 148 12.42 7.82 5.40
C ARG A 148 13.48 7.48 4.38
N VAL A 149 14.32 6.51 4.66
CA VAL A 149 15.39 6.06 3.76
C VAL A 149 14.83 5.58 2.43
N LYS A 150 13.70 4.87 2.45
CA LYS A 150 12.98 4.42 1.26
C LYS A 150 11.48 4.32 1.55
N SER A 151 10.66 4.88 0.67
CA SER A 151 9.21 4.76 0.73
C SER A 151 8.68 4.62 -0.70
N SER A 152 8.62 3.41 -1.19
CA SER A 152 8.09 3.08 -2.52
C SER A 152 7.14 1.89 -2.40
N GLN A 153 6.12 1.87 -3.26
CA GLN A 153 5.22 0.74 -3.47
C GLN A 153 5.56 -0.02 -4.75
N ASP A 154 6.67 0.32 -5.40
CA ASP A 154 7.07 -0.31 -6.66
C ASP A 154 7.42 -1.77 -6.43
N LEU A 155 6.84 -2.62 -7.26
CA LEU A 155 7.10 -4.05 -7.25
C LEU A 155 8.30 -4.36 -8.15
N TYR A 156 9.19 -5.23 -7.66
CA TYR A 156 10.28 -5.75 -8.47
C TYR A 156 9.75 -6.87 -9.37
N LEU A 157 9.59 -6.56 -10.66
CA LEU A 157 8.92 -7.46 -11.61
C LEU A 157 9.83 -8.45 -12.31
N SER A 158 11.17 -8.32 -12.19
CA SER A 158 12.12 -9.15 -12.92
C SER A 158 12.01 -10.66 -12.65
N ASN A 159 11.51 -11.04 -11.46
CA ASN A 159 11.34 -12.44 -11.04
C ASN A 159 9.95 -13.02 -11.33
N ILE A 160 9.07 -12.25 -11.98
CA ILE A 160 7.74 -12.74 -12.33
C ILE A 160 7.84 -13.59 -13.59
N GLU A 161 7.41 -14.84 -13.49
CA GLU A 161 7.32 -15.73 -14.65
C GLU A 161 6.28 -15.18 -15.63
N THR A 162 6.68 -15.04 -16.88
CA THR A 162 5.81 -14.64 -18.00
C THR A 162 5.61 -15.85 -18.89
N ASN A 163 4.40 -16.01 -19.40
CA ASN A 163 4.07 -17.06 -20.37
C ASN A 163 4.24 -16.54 -21.80
#